data_65460ef132a8e5f8d10ab39104c728ff
#
_entry.id   65460ef132a8e5f8d10ab39104c728ff
#
_cell.length_a   1.000
_cell.length_b   1.000
_cell.length_c   1.000
_cell.angle_alpha   90.00
_cell.angle_beta   90.00
_cell.angle_gamma   90.00
#
_symmetry.space_group_name_H-M   'P 1'
#
loop_
_entity.id
_entity.type
_entity.pdbx_description
1 polymer ?
#
loop_
_entity_poly.entity_id
_entity_poly.type
_entity_poly.pdbx_seq_one_letter_code
_entity_poly.pdbx_strand_id
1 'polypeptide(L)'
;MFFIAAPFGNYLKFKDTIPVSGSWTLKPRSGRVSQILKTLRPIRGGWVNKLGLRNPGIKVGLRKHKTSEVLSLAHIDPDDWVEMYDMIPKDWNVEINISCPNTSPYPPKRFAQEFPLWEGFSKFPKDKRKWCICKIPPTYAKREIEDVIALGYKQIHASNTLRCARGGISGRQLVPYTLKHIDFIKKEFPHVEVIAGGGVYNKEVVNKYLDHGADHISFGTICFKPWKIKELIF
;
A
#
# COMPACT_ATOMS: atom_id res chain seq x y z
N MET A 1 -13.85 -6.00 -3.37
CA MET A 1 -13.61 -4.85 -4.27
C MET A 1 -12.21 -4.93 -4.85
N PHE A 2 -11.95 -4.19 -5.95
CA PHE A 2 -10.64 -4.18 -6.60
C PHE A 2 -9.98 -2.81 -6.42
N PHE A 3 -8.68 -2.79 -6.10
CA PHE A 3 -7.89 -1.57 -5.94
C PHE A 3 -6.80 -1.49 -7.00
N ILE A 4 -6.50 -0.29 -7.46
CA ILE A 4 -5.30 -0.01 -8.25
C ILE A 4 -4.27 0.60 -7.32
N ALA A 5 -3.25 -0.18 -6.96
CA ALA A 5 -2.25 0.22 -5.98
C ALA A 5 -1.45 1.48 -6.37
N ALA A 6 -1.06 2.26 -5.38
CA ALA A 6 -0.06 3.31 -5.60
C ALA A 6 1.27 2.70 -6.12
N PRO A 7 1.96 3.36 -7.08
CA PRO A 7 1.64 4.66 -7.67
C PRO A 7 0.74 4.59 -8.92
N PHE A 8 0.27 3.41 -9.31
CA PHE A 8 -0.48 3.22 -10.56
C PHE A 8 -1.85 3.88 -10.54
N GLY A 9 -2.50 3.96 -9.38
CA GLY A 9 -3.77 4.66 -9.22
C GLY A 9 -3.72 6.17 -9.56
N ASN A 10 -2.52 6.77 -9.65
CA ASN A 10 -2.37 8.12 -10.17
C ASN A 10 -2.71 8.22 -11.68
N TYR A 11 -2.65 7.12 -12.43
CA TYR A 11 -2.70 7.10 -13.90
C TYR A 11 -3.77 6.19 -14.46
N LEU A 12 -4.04 5.07 -13.77
CA LEU A 12 -4.96 4.03 -14.24
C LEU A 12 -6.24 4.05 -13.40
N LYS A 13 -7.37 4.20 -14.09
CA LYS A 13 -8.70 4.19 -13.50
C LYS A 13 -9.59 3.28 -14.35
N PHE A 14 -10.05 2.20 -13.77
CA PHE A 14 -10.99 1.28 -14.42
C PHE A 14 -12.34 1.37 -13.71
N LYS A 15 -13.41 1.12 -14.45
CA LYS A 15 -14.73 0.92 -13.86
C LYS A 15 -14.62 -0.19 -12.78
N ASP A 16 -15.33 -0.05 -11.70
CA ASP A 16 -15.36 -1.02 -10.58
C ASP A 16 -14.02 -1.19 -9.83
N THR A 17 -13.11 -0.23 -9.96
CA THR A 17 -11.88 -0.18 -9.17
C THR A 17 -11.75 1.09 -8.34
N ILE A 18 -11.05 0.98 -7.21
CA ILE A 18 -10.70 2.11 -6.35
C ILE A 18 -9.23 2.46 -6.61
N PRO A 19 -8.95 3.62 -7.20
CA PRO A 19 -7.58 4.08 -7.39
C PRO A 19 -6.96 4.51 -6.06
N VAL A 20 -5.74 4.03 -5.79
CA VAL A 20 -4.91 4.48 -4.69
C VAL A 20 -3.85 5.43 -5.24
N SER A 21 -4.00 6.72 -4.97
CA SER A 21 -3.09 7.77 -5.44
C SER A 21 -1.90 7.93 -4.50
N GLY A 22 -0.73 8.23 -5.01
CA GLY A 22 0.48 8.45 -4.21
C GLY A 22 1.54 7.35 -4.44
N SER A 23 2.27 6.91 -3.45
CA SER A 23 2.28 7.43 -2.07
C SER A 23 2.89 8.82 -2.03
N TRP A 24 2.24 9.74 -1.31
CA TRP A 24 2.65 11.12 -1.18
C TRP A 24 3.51 11.30 0.07
N THR A 25 4.60 12.04 -0.04
CA THR A 25 5.42 12.46 1.10
C THR A 25 5.12 13.91 1.44
N LEU A 26 5.40 14.34 2.67
CA LEU A 26 5.19 15.72 3.09
C LEU A 26 5.85 16.71 2.12
N LYS A 27 7.13 16.56 1.92
CA LYS A 27 7.93 17.37 1.01
C LYS A 27 8.08 16.74 -0.37
N PRO A 28 8.25 17.53 -1.43
CA PRO A 28 8.55 17.02 -2.77
C PRO A 28 9.86 16.22 -2.80
N ARG A 29 9.85 15.13 -3.57
CA ARG A 29 11.02 14.28 -3.85
C ARG A 29 11.20 14.17 -5.36
N SER A 30 12.06 15.00 -5.91
CA SER A 30 12.31 15.11 -7.35
C SER A 30 13.04 13.89 -7.95
N GLY A 31 13.17 13.85 -9.28
CA GLY A 31 13.98 12.84 -9.99
C GLY A 31 13.28 11.51 -10.24
N ARG A 32 11.94 11.47 -10.31
CA ARG A 32 11.19 10.23 -10.53
C ARG A 32 11.56 9.53 -11.85
N VAL A 33 11.57 10.28 -12.97
CA VAL A 33 11.87 9.71 -14.29
C VAL A 33 13.30 9.16 -14.33
N SER A 34 14.28 9.95 -13.88
CA SER A 34 15.66 9.51 -13.78
C SER A 34 15.81 8.25 -12.93
N GLN A 35 15.09 8.17 -11.79
CA GLN A 35 15.17 7.02 -10.92
C GLN A 35 14.50 5.77 -11.52
N ILE A 36 13.41 5.94 -12.28
CA ILE A 36 12.79 4.85 -13.05
C ILE A 36 13.81 4.29 -14.04
N LEU A 37 14.40 5.14 -14.87
CA LEU A 37 15.37 4.73 -15.90
C LEU A 37 16.61 4.04 -15.28
N LYS A 38 17.06 4.51 -14.13
CA LYS A 38 18.24 3.96 -13.44
C LYS A 38 17.96 2.64 -12.73
N THR A 39 16.77 2.43 -12.16
CA THR A 39 16.59 1.35 -11.18
C THR A 39 15.46 0.36 -11.46
N LEU A 40 14.49 0.70 -12.32
CA LEU A 40 13.41 -0.21 -12.65
C LEU A 40 13.92 -1.26 -13.64
N ARG A 41 13.96 -2.52 -13.22
CA ARG A 41 14.43 -3.64 -14.04
C ARG A 41 13.49 -4.83 -13.94
N PRO A 42 13.21 -5.50 -15.07
CA PRO A 42 12.49 -6.77 -15.04
C PRO A 42 13.37 -7.85 -14.41
N ILE A 43 12.71 -8.75 -13.69
CA ILE A 43 13.30 -9.99 -13.15
C ILE A 43 12.34 -11.15 -13.43
N ARG A 44 12.79 -12.39 -13.22
CA ARG A 44 11.90 -13.54 -13.40
C ARG A 44 10.70 -13.44 -12.46
N GLY A 45 9.50 -13.32 -13.03
CA GLY A 45 8.22 -13.26 -12.29
C GLY A 45 7.89 -11.89 -11.67
N GLY A 46 8.61 -10.80 -12.03
CA GLY A 46 8.31 -9.50 -11.46
C GLY A 46 9.27 -8.38 -11.87
N TRP A 47 9.41 -7.43 -10.99
CA TRP A 47 10.23 -6.23 -11.17
C TRP A 47 10.99 -5.88 -9.89
N VAL A 48 12.17 -5.31 -10.05
CA VAL A 48 12.92 -4.68 -8.96
C VAL A 48 13.08 -3.19 -9.24
N ASN A 49 12.97 -2.38 -8.20
CA ASN A 49 13.13 -0.93 -8.31
C ASN A 49 13.68 -0.31 -7.01
N LYS A 50 14.31 0.86 -7.14
CA LYS A 50 14.76 1.68 -6.03
C LYS A 50 14.22 3.10 -6.19
N LEU A 51 12.90 3.23 -6.39
CA LEU A 51 12.23 4.52 -6.70
C LEU A 51 12.25 5.50 -5.52
N GLY A 52 12.20 5.01 -4.28
CA GLY A 52 12.37 5.82 -3.08
C GLY A 52 11.29 6.89 -2.88
N LEU A 53 10.02 6.58 -3.17
CA LEU A 53 8.87 7.49 -3.00
C LEU A 53 9.03 8.85 -3.71
N ARG A 54 9.63 8.87 -4.91
CA ARG A 54 9.77 10.09 -5.71
C ARG A 54 8.41 10.61 -6.19
N ASN A 55 7.98 11.76 -5.65
CA ASN A 55 6.68 12.37 -5.91
C ASN A 55 6.73 13.89 -5.69
N PRO A 56 5.77 14.68 -6.19
CA PRO A 56 5.78 16.13 -6.06
C PRO A 56 5.27 16.68 -4.71
N GLY A 57 5.14 15.82 -3.69
CA GLY A 57 4.72 16.20 -2.35
C GLY A 57 3.20 16.24 -2.14
N ILE A 58 2.79 16.19 -0.86
CA ILE A 58 1.39 16.06 -0.46
C ILE A 58 0.51 17.21 -0.97
N LYS A 59 1.02 18.45 -1.00
CA LYS A 59 0.25 19.60 -1.49
C LYS A 59 -0.27 19.40 -2.93
N VAL A 60 0.48 18.68 -3.77
CA VAL A 60 0.02 18.30 -5.12
C VAL A 60 -0.98 17.15 -5.03
N GLY A 61 -0.76 16.19 -4.14
CA GLY A 61 -1.69 15.10 -3.87
C GLY A 61 -3.08 15.60 -3.47
N LEU A 62 -3.14 16.50 -2.51
CA LEU A 62 -4.39 17.12 -2.02
C LEU A 62 -5.17 17.82 -3.13
N ARG A 63 -4.48 18.61 -3.96
CA ARG A 63 -5.14 19.32 -5.09
C ARG A 63 -5.69 18.38 -6.17
N LYS A 64 -5.11 17.19 -6.33
CA LYS A 64 -5.52 16.21 -7.34
C LYS A 64 -6.48 15.15 -6.84
N HIS A 65 -6.64 15.03 -5.53
CA HIS A 65 -7.45 14.00 -4.90
C HIS A 65 -8.92 14.11 -5.29
N LYS A 66 -9.55 12.97 -5.46
CA LYS A 66 -11.01 12.82 -5.61
C LYS A 66 -11.53 11.97 -4.46
N THR A 67 -12.69 12.33 -3.92
CA THR A 67 -13.29 11.64 -2.76
C THR A 67 -13.57 10.15 -3.01
N SER A 68 -13.69 9.73 -4.27
CA SER A 68 -13.83 8.32 -4.67
C SER A 68 -12.52 7.53 -4.66
N GLU A 69 -11.39 8.19 -4.45
CA GLU A 69 -10.05 7.59 -4.44
C GLU A 69 -9.53 7.41 -3.00
N VAL A 70 -8.45 6.64 -2.86
CA VAL A 70 -7.70 6.54 -1.61
C VAL A 70 -6.39 7.31 -1.75
N LEU A 71 -6.08 8.16 -0.78
CA LEU A 71 -4.84 8.94 -0.73
C LEU A 71 -3.78 8.14 0.03
N SER A 72 -2.78 7.59 -0.67
CA SER A 72 -1.67 6.88 -0.03
C SER A 72 -0.61 7.85 0.45
N LEU A 73 -0.24 7.74 1.72
CA LEU A 73 0.68 8.60 2.44
C LEU A 73 1.91 7.82 2.89
N ALA A 74 3.06 8.45 2.87
CA ALA A 74 4.28 7.87 3.40
C ALA A 74 5.18 8.95 3.98
N HIS A 75 5.78 8.67 5.13
CA HIS A 75 6.73 9.56 5.76
C HIS A 75 8.16 9.33 5.24
N ILE A 76 9.02 10.31 5.43
CA ILE A 76 10.47 10.23 5.29
C ILE A 76 11.09 10.42 6.67
N ASP A 77 10.67 11.44 7.38
CA ASP A 77 11.01 11.70 8.77
C ASP A 77 9.79 11.40 9.66
N PRO A 78 9.98 10.92 10.90
CA PRO A 78 8.88 10.62 11.82
C PRO A 78 7.90 11.78 12.01
N ASP A 79 8.40 13.00 12.09
CA ASP A 79 7.59 14.20 12.31
C ASP A 79 6.70 14.57 11.12
N ASP A 80 6.98 14.04 9.91
CA ASP A 80 6.14 14.25 8.71
C ASP A 80 4.67 13.90 8.96
N TRP A 81 4.39 12.94 9.88
CA TRP A 81 3.02 12.48 10.15
C TRP A 81 2.16 13.52 10.82
N VAL A 82 2.71 14.29 11.76
CA VAL A 82 1.97 15.35 12.49
C VAL A 82 1.46 16.37 11.48
N GLU A 83 2.38 16.86 10.64
CA GLU A 83 2.04 17.89 9.66
C GLU A 83 1.09 17.35 8.58
N MET A 84 1.29 16.11 8.08
CA MET A 84 0.39 15.50 7.12
C MET A 84 -1.00 15.25 7.69
N TYR A 85 -1.10 14.85 8.97
CA TYR A 85 -2.37 14.62 9.64
C TYR A 85 -3.25 15.88 9.65
N ASP A 86 -2.67 17.04 9.99
CA ASP A 86 -3.39 18.31 10.04
C ASP A 86 -3.83 18.81 8.66
N MET A 87 -3.10 18.41 7.60
CA MET A 87 -3.41 18.83 6.23
C MET A 87 -4.54 18.04 5.59
N ILE A 88 -4.89 16.85 6.11
CA ILE A 88 -5.82 15.93 5.42
C ILE A 88 -7.21 16.03 6.03
N PRO A 89 -8.25 16.32 5.21
CA PRO A 89 -9.63 16.29 5.67
C PRO A 89 -10.00 14.95 6.31
N LYS A 90 -10.73 15.01 7.43
CA LYS A 90 -11.04 13.84 8.26
C LYS A 90 -12.02 12.84 7.62
N ASP A 91 -12.64 13.20 6.53
CA ASP A 91 -13.55 12.38 5.73
C ASP A 91 -12.87 11.74 4.50
N TRP A 92 -11.63 12.11 4.20
CA TRP A 92 -10.93 11.55 3.05
C TRP A 92 -10.42 10.13 3.31
N ASN A 93 -10.59 9.25 2.31
CA ASN A 93 -10.04 7.91 2.35
C ASN A 93 -8.51 7.92 2.28
N VAL A 94 -7.84 7.18 3.15
CA VAL A 94 -6.37 7.15 3.23
C VAL A 94 -5.81 5.74 3.26
N GLU A 95 -4.62 5.57 2.70
CA GLU A 95 -3.74 4.42 2.90
C GLU A 95 -2.46 4.92 3.56
N ILE A 96 -2.14 4.41 4.73
CA ILE A 96 -0.91 4.70 5.46
C ILE A 96 0.15 3.68 5.03
N ASN A 97 1.10 4.12 4.23
CA ASN A 97 2.15 3.26 3.67
C ASN A 97 3.38 3.27 4.58
N ILE A 98 3.42 2.33 5.52
CA ILE A 98 4.55 2.15 6.46
C ILE A 98 5.67 1.26 5.92
N SER A 99 5.54 0.79 4.71
CA SER A 99 6.23 -0.40 4.22
C SER A 99 7.15 -0.17 3.02
N CYS A 100 7.49 1.09 2.69
CA CYS A 100 8.36 1.35 1.54
C CYS A 100 9.83 0.98 1.85
N PRO A 101 10.39 -0.09 1.23
CA PRO A 101 11.75 -0.54 1.57
C PRO A 101 12.85 0.39 1.04
N ASN A 102 12.48 1.38 0.24
CA ASN A 102 13.42 2.23 -0.50
C ASN A 102 13.69 3.60 0.15
N THR A 103 13.11 3.89 1.29
CA THR A 103 13.15 5.25 1.87
C THR A 103 13.92 5.36 3.17
N SER A 104 14.08 4.29 3.92
CA SER A 104 14.69 4.34 5.23
C SER A 104 15.97 3.51 5.29
N PRO A 105 17.05 4.04 5.85
CA PRO A 105 18.16 3.22 6.34
C PRO A 105 17.73 2.41 7.59
N TYR A 106 16.56 2.72 8.19
CA TYR A 106 16.06 2.08 9.38
C TYR A 106 15.19 0.88 9.03
N PRO A 107 15.45 -0.28 9.66
CA PRO A 107 14.55 -1.42 9.55
C PRO A 107 13.17 -1.07 10.14
N PRO A 108 12.10 -1.72 9.67
CA PRO A 108 10.72 -1.52 10.16
C PRO A 108 10.53 -1.72 11.68
N LYS A 109 11.56 -2.22 12.38
CA LYS A 109 11.56 -2.48 13.83
C LYS A 109 11.33 -1.23 14.71
N ARG A 110 11.52 -0.02 14.18
CA ARG A 110 11.20 1.22 14.91
C ARG A 110 9.74 1.66 14.79
N PHE A 111 8.96 0.95 14.03
CA PHE A 111 7.55 1.23 13.84
C PHE A 111 6.79 1.38 15.18
N ALA A 112 7.04 0.53 16.16
CA ALA A 112 6.43 0.63 17.49
C ALA A 112 6.76 1.92 18.25
N GLN A 113 7.83 2.63 17.90
CA GLN A 113 8.23 3.90 18.54
C GLN A 113 7.63 5.13 17.84
N GLU A 114 7.19 4.98 16.58
CA GLU A 114 6.55 6.04 15.79
C GLU A 114 5.02 6.04 15.94
N PHE A 115 4.49 5.15 16.72
CA PHE A 115 3.09 4.76 16.87
C PHE A 115 2.08 5.84 17.27
N PRO A 116 2.38 6.80 18.17
CA PRO A 116 1.36 7.74 18.63
C PRO A 116 0.67 8.53 17.53
N LEU A 117 1.36 8.72 16.41
CA LEU A 117 0.86 9.54 15.29
C LEU A 117 -0.09 8.77 14.35
N TRP A 118 0.13 7.46 14.20
CA TRP A 118 -0.73 6.57 13.40
C TRP A 118 -2.11 6.40 14.00
N GLU A 119 -2.20 6.36 15.31
CA GLU A 119 -3.44 6.24 16.05
C GLU A 119 -4.46 7.31 15.67
N GLY A 120 -3.99 8.52 15.32
CA GLY A 120 -4.83 9.60 14.85
C GLY A 120 -5.61 9.27 13.57
N PHE A 121 -4.98 8.58 12.60
CA PHE A 121 -5.63 8.21 11.35
C PHE A 121 -6.62 7.04 11.50
N SER A 122 -6.36 6.11 12.42
CA SER A 122 -7.21 4.95 12.64
C SER A 122 -8.47 5.26 13.48
N LYS A 123 -8.42 6.29 14.32
CA LYS A 123 -9.52 6.69 15.22
C LYS A 123 -10.58 7.55 14.56
N PHE A 124 -10.46 7.91 13.28
CA PHE A 124 -11.50 8.67 12.62
C PHE A 124 -12.81 7.88 12.57
N PRO A 125 -13.95 8.53 12.80
CA PRO A 125 -15.26 7.90 12.73
C PRO A 125 -15.45 7.18 11.39
N LYS A 126 -15.89 5.93 11.43
CA LYS A 126 -16.13 5.10 10.24
C LYS A 126 -17.16 5.70 9.28
N ASP A 127 -18.10 6.44 9.81
CA ASP A 127 -19.18 7.11 9.10
C ASP A 127 -18.69 8.23 8.18
N LYS A 128 -17.51 8.78 8.46
CA LYS A 128 -16.90 9.85 7.63
C LYS A 128 -15.87 9.33 6.65
N ARG A 129 -15.20 8.20 6.96
CA ARG A 129 -14.11 7.66 6.16
C ARG A 129 -14.33 6.17 5.90
N LYS A 130 -14.62 5.82 4.65
CA LYS A 130 -14.82 4.41 4.26
C LYS A 130 -13.53 3.61 4.35
N TRP A 131 -12.39 4.21 3.96
CA TRP A 131 -11.11 3.55 3.89
C TRP A 131 -10.06 4.24 4.76
N CYS A 132 -9.58 3.52 5.77
CA CYS A 132 -8.40 3.88 6.57
C CYS A 132 -7.47 2.66 6.61
N ILE A 133 -6.66 2.53 5.57
CA ILE A 133 -5.90 1.32 5.26
C ILE A 133 -4.48 1.44 5.83
N CYS A 134 -3.98 0.42 6.50
CA CYS A 134 -2.56 0.29 6.80
C CYS A 134 -1.89 -0.66 5.82
N LYS A 135 -0.91 -0.19 5.05
CA LYS A 135 -0.16 -1.01 4.10
C LYS A 135 1.13 -1.50 4.71
N ILE A 136 1.22 -2.81 4.89
CA ILE A 136 2.30 -3.48 5.61
C ILE A 136 3.36 -4.08 4.66
N PRO A 137 4.61 -4.26 5.10
CA PRO A 137 5.63 -4.97 4.35
C PRO A 137 5.39 -6.49 4.36
N PRO A 138 5.86 -7.23 3.34
CA PRO A 138 5.69 -8.68 3.27
C PRO A 138 6.44 -9.45 4.38
N THR A 139 7.39 -8.81 5.04
CA THR A 139 8.25 -9.42 6.06
C THR A 139 7.75 -9.26 7.49
N TYR A 140 6.59 -8.61 7.69
CA TYR A 140 6.04 -8.49 9.04
C TYR A 140 5.77 -9.86 9.67
N ALA A 141 6.22 -10.01 10.91
CA ALA A 141 5.85 -11.13 11.76
C ALA A 141 4.45 -10.92 12.35
N LYS A 142 3.88 -11.96 12.95
CA LYS A 142 2.55 -11.92 13.56
C LYS A 142 2.40 -10.76 14.54
N ARG A 143 3.36 -10.59 15.46
CA ARG A 143 3.35 -9.53 16.46
C ARG A 143 3.26 -8.12 15.85
N GLU A 144 3.99 -7.87 14.77
CA GLU A 144 3.96 -6.55 14.11
C GLU A 144 2.59 -6.27 13.44
N ILE A 145 1.90 -7.32 12.98
CA ILE A 145 0.53 -7.23 12.47
C ILE A 145 -0.45 -6.99 13.63
N GLU A 146 -0.29 -7.71 14.75
CA GLU A 146 -1.07 -7.50 15.98
C GLU A 146 -0.95 -6.07 16.49
N ASP A 147 0.27 -5.52 16.51
CA ASP A 147 0.53 -4.14 16.89
C ASP A 147 -0.25 -3.15 16.00
N VAL A 148 -0.25 -3.35 14.67
CA VAL A 148 -1.04 -2.52 13.73
C VAL A 148 -2.54 -2.60 14.02
N ILE A 149 -3.06 -3.80 14.29
CA ILE A 149 -4.49 -4.01 14.59
C ILE A 149 -4.87 -3.40 15.94
N ALA A 150 -3.99 -3.53 16.94
CA ALA A 150 -4.18 -2.94 18.27
C ALA A 150 -4.29 -1.41 18.25
N LEU A 151 -3.66 -0.74 17.26
CA LEU A 151 -3.85 0.69 17.00
C LEU A 151 -5.23 1.06 16.45
N GLY A 152 -6.07 0.08 16.15
CA GLY A 152 -7.42 0.28 15.64
C GLY A 152 -7.56 0.20 14.13
N TYR A 153 -6.50 -0.17 13.37
CA TYR A 153 -6.65 -0.44 11.94
C TYR A 153 -7.49 -1.68 11.71
N LYS A 154 -8.58 -1.50 10.94
CA LYS A 154 -9.50 -2.58 10.56
C LYS A 154 -9.38 -2.97 9.09
N GLN A 155 -8.46 -2.35 8.35
CA GLN A 155 -8.22 -2.59 6.93
C GLN A 155 -6.71 -2.66 6.68
N ILE A 156 -6.23 -3.84 6.33
CA ILE A 156 -4.80 -4.11 6.13
C ILE A 156 -4.54 -4.42 4.65
N HIS A 157 -3.63 -3.66 4.02
CA HIS A 157 -3.15 -3.95 2.67
C HIS A 157 -1.88 -4.82 2.74
N ALA A 158 -2.03 -6.09 2.54
CA ALA A 158 -0.96 -7.07 2.45
C ALA A 158 -0.70 -7.43 0.98
N SER A 159 0.44 -7.11 0.39
CA SER A 159 1.59 -6.48 0.98
C SER A 159 2.29 -5.54 0.00
N ASN A 160 3.29 -4.80 0.50
CA ASN A 160 4.17 -3.99 -0.34
C ASN A 160 5.29 -4.84 -0.98
N THR A 161 6.30 -4.19 -1.55
CA THR A 161 7.46 -4.84 -2.19
C THR A 161 8.40 -5.46 -1.15
N LEU A 162 9.02 -6.59 -1.52
CA LEU A 162 10.01 -7.27 -0.70
C LEU A 162 11.38 -6.58 -0.84
N ARG A 163 12.01 -6.26 0.29
CA ARG A 163 13.34 -5.62 0.31
C ARG A 163 14.44 -6.56 -0.21
N CYS A 164 15.31 -6.05 -1.06
CA CYS A 164 16.54 -6.72 -1.47
C CYS A 164 17.69 -5.69 -1.65
N ALA A 165 18.90 -6.15 -1.91
CA ALA A 165 20.07 -5.28 -2.11
C ALA A 165 19.87 -4.24 -3.24
N ARG A 166 19.10 -4.59 -4.27
CA ARG A 166 18.78 -3.72 -5.42
C ARG A 166 17.52 -2.86 -5.24
N GLY A 167 16.89 -2.85 -4.06
CA GLY A 167 15.67 -2.09 -3.76
C GLY A 167 14.50 -2.97 -3.36
N GLY A 168 13.31 -2.69 -3.90
CA GLY A 168 12.09 -3.47 -3.65
C GLY A 168 11.73 -4.39 -4.81
N ILE A 169 11.49 -5.67 -4.52
CA ILE A 169 10.99 -6.67 -5.47
C ILE A 169 9.47 -6.66 -5.43
N SER A 170 8.85 -6.60 -6.61
CA SER A 170 7.41 -6.80 -6.82
C SER A 170 7.15 -7.95 -7.80
N GLY A 171 5.99 -8.61 -7.71
CA GLY A 171 5.61 -9.70 -8.58
C GLY A 171 5.37 -11.01 -7.84
N ARG A 172 5.50 -12.15 -8.55
CA ARG A 172 5.11 -13.49 -8.06
C ARG A 172 5.74 -13.90 -6.73
N GLN A 173 6.92 -13.39 -6.44
CA GLN A 173 7.66 -13.66 -5.21
C GLN A 173 6.90 -13.21 -3.95
N LEU A 174 5.94 -12.30 -4.09
CA LEU A 174 5.14 -11.80 -2.96
C LEU A 174 3.99 -12.74 -2.57
N VAL A 175 3.54 -13.61 -3.46
CA VAL A 175 2.36 -14.46 -3.24
C VAL A 175 2.44 -15.24 -1.91
N PRO A 176 3.52 -15.97 -1.59
CA PRO A 176 3.57 -16.73 -0.34
C PRO A 176 3.52 -15.87 0.92
N TYR A 177 4.09 -14.66 0.87
CA TYR A 177 4.04 -13.72 2.00
C TYR A 177 2.62 -13.18 2.20
N THR A 178 1.96 -12.79 1.12
CA THR A 178 0.59 -12.28 1.18
C THR A 178 -0.37 -13.33 1.71
N LEU A 179 -0.27 -14.58 1.23
CA LEU A 179 -1.08 -15.70 1.74
C LEU A 179 -0.89 -15.90 3.24
N LYS A 180 0.37 -15.92 3.70
CA LYS A 180 0.68 -16.05 5.14
C LYS A 180 0.03 -14.95 5.98
N HIS A 181 0.00 -13.72 5.47
CA HIS A 181 -0.66 -12.61 6.17
C HIS A 181 -2.18 -12.77 6.16
N ILE A 182 -2.78 -13.16 5.03
CA ILE A 182 -4.22 -13.42 4.94
C ILE A 182 -4.62 -14.49 5.96
N ASP A 183 -3.97 -15.65 5.92
CA ASP A 183 -4.27 -16.79 6.80
C ASP A 183 -4.17 -16.38 8.28
N PHE A 184 -3.13 -15.65 8.65
CA PHE A 184 -2.95 -15.19 10.02
C PHE A 184 -4.04 -14.19 10.43
N ILE A 185 -4.27 -13.15 9.64
CA ILE A 185 -5.23 -12.10 9.97
C ILE A 185 -6.64 -12.68 10.04
N LYS A 186 -7.03 -13.50 9.07
CA LYS A 186 -8.40 -14.04 9.02
C LYS A 186 -8.66 -15.07 10.12
N LYS A 187 -7.62 -15.79 10.54
CA LYS A 187 -7.72 -16.73 11.66
C LYS A 187 -7.86 -16.02 13.02
N GLU A 188 -6.97 -15.06 13.30
CA GLU A 188 -6.88 -14.43 14.62
C GLU A 188 -7.77 -13.18 14.76
N PHE A 189 -8.02 -12.47 13.63
CA PHE A 189 -8.77 -11.21 13.57
C PHE A 189 -9.80 -11.21 12.44
N PRO A 190 -10.84 -12.08 12.47
CA PRO A 190 -11.79 -12.27 11.37
C PRO A 190 -12.57 -11.00 10.99
N HIS A 191 -12.65 -10.03 11.89
CA HIS A 191 -13.31 -8.73 11.67
C HIS A 191 -12.45 -7.72 10.91
N VAL A 192 -11.15 -8.01 10.69
CA VAL A 192 -10.24 -7.15 9.93
C VAL A 192 -10.34 -7.47 8.45
N GLU A 193 -10.59 -6.45 7.64
CA GLU A 193 -10.62 -6.56 6.18
C GLU A 193 -9.20 -6.62 5.62
N VAL A 194 -8.95 -7.61 4.75
CA VAL A 194 -7.66 -7.79 4.09
C VAL A 194 -7.75 -7.43 2.62
N ILE A 195 -6.96 -6.45 2.21
CA ILE A 195 -6.74 -6.08 0.82
C ILE A 195 -5.50 -6.85 0.35
N ALA A 196 -5.68 -7.92 -0.41
CA ALA A 196 -4.58 -8.75 -0.86
C ALA A 196 -3.91 -8.17 -2.11
N GLY A 197 -2.64 -7.83 -1.99
CA GLY A 197 -1.81 -7.32 -3.06
C GLY A 197 -0.47 -8.04 -3.17
N GLY A 198 0.28 -7.71 -4.21
CA GLY A 198 1.55 -8.36 -4.50
C GLY A 198 1.40 -9.68 -5.27
N GLY A 199 1.99 -9.72 -6.45
CA GLY A 199 2.00 -10.92 -7.28
C GLY A 199 0.69 -11.27 -7.98
N VAL A 200 -0.33 -10.44 -7.94
CA VAL A 200 -1.57 -10.65 -8.73
C VAL A 200 -1.26 -10.47 -10.21
N TYR A 201 -1.25 -11.55 -10.96
CA TYR A 201 -0.89 -11.57 -12.39
C TYR A 201 -1.83 -12.41 -13.27
N ASN A 202 -2.72 -13.19 -12.68
CA ASN A 202 -3.75 -13.98 -13.35
C ASN A 202 -4.93 -14.26 -12.40
N LYS A 203 -6.02 -14.84 -12.94
CA LYS A 203 -7.24 -15.18 -12.19
C LYS A 203 -7.00 -16.23 -11.09
N GLU A 204 -6.08 -17.13 -11.31
CA GLU A 204 -5.71 -18.16 -10.32
C GLU A 204 -5.20 -17.53 -9.01
N VAL A 205 -4.32 -16.51 -9.08
CA VAL A 205 -3.85 -15.80 -7.87
C VAL A 205 -4.96 -14.98 -7.23
N VAL A 206 -5.84 -14.36 -8.03
CA VAL A 206 -7.04 -13.68 -7.50
C VAL A 206 -7.87 -14.65 -6.68
N ASN A 207 -8.26 -15.79 -7.28
CA ASN A 207 -9.07 -16.81 -6.61
C ASN A 207 -8.35 -17.33 -5.36
N LYS A 208 -7.07 -17.66 -5.48
CA LYS A 208 -6.26 -18.14 -4.35
C LYS A 208 -6.29 -17.19 -3.16
N TYR A 209 -6.20 -15.88 -3.37
CA TYR A 209 -6.30 -14.91 -2.29
C TYR A 209 -7.71 -14.85 -1.68
N LEU A 210 -8.74 -14.91 -2.52
CA LEU A 210 -10.13 -14.93 -2.06
C LEU A 210 -10.46 -16.21 -1.29
N ASP A 211 -10.00 -17.38 -1.76
CA ASP A 211 -10.18 -18.68 -1.10
C ASP A 211 -9.52 -18.75 0.27
N HIS A 212 -8.41 -18.00 0.48
CA HIS A 212 -7.76 -17.82 1.78
C HIS A 212 -8.44 -16.75 2.66
N GLY A 213 -9.51 -16.11 2.16
CA GLY A 213 -10.33 -15.18 2.93
C GLY A 213 -10.00 -13.70 2.74
N ALA A 214 -9.24 -13.32 1.71
CA ALA A 214 -9.07 -11.89 1.39
C ALA A 214 -10.42 -11.25 1.01
N ASP A 215 -10.72 -10.09 1.55
CA ASP A 215 -11.96 -9.36 1.27
C ASP A 215 -11.86 -8.56 -0.03
N HIS A 216 -10.66 -8.14 -0.39
CA HIS A 216 -10.40 -7.26 -1.53
C HIS A 216 -9.07 -7.62 -2.22
N ILE A 217 -8.94 -7.25 -3.50
CA ILE A 217 -7.75 -7.50 -4.31
C ILE A 217 -7.12 -6.18 -4.75
N SER A 218 -5.80 -6.08 -4.68
CA SER A 218 -5.03 -4.90 -5.10
C SER A 218 -4.08 -5.23 -6.26
N PHE A 219 -4.24 -4.50 -7.36
CA PHE A 219 -3.43 -4.61 -8.57
C PHE A 219 -2.23 -3.66 -8.53
N GLY A 220 -1.02 -4.22 -8.48
CA GLY A 220 0.24 -3.48 -8.54
C GLY A 220 0.98 -3.72 -9.86
N THR A 221 1.92 -4.63 -9.87
CA THR A 221 2.83 -4.92 -11.01
C THR A 221 2.10 -5.26 -12.32
N ILE A 222 0.91 -5.84 -12.25
CA ILE A 222 0.06 -6.13 -13.44
C ILE A 222 -0.32 -4.86 -14.20
N CYS A 223 -0.28 -3.70 -13.55
CA CYS A 223 -0.54 -2.40 -14.17
C CYS A 223 0.45 -2.01 -15.28
N PHE A 224 1.58 -2.71 -15.39
CA PHE A 224 2.44 -2.62 -16.58
C PHE A 224 1.81 -3.26 -17.83
N LYS A 225 0.74 -4.06 -17.64
CA LYS A 225 -0.07 -4.67 -18.71
C LYS A 225 -1.56 -4.36 -18.46
N PRO A 226 -1.98 -3.08 -18.58
CA PRO A 226 -3.28 -2.63 -18.10
C PRO A 226 -4.47 -3.34 -18.77
N TRP A 227 -4.31 -3.81 -19.99
CA TRP A 227 -5.35 -4.60 -20.69
C TRP A 227 -5.71 -5.90 -19.97
N LYS A 228 -4.75 -6.51 -19.23
CA LYS A 228 -5.00 -7.73 -18.45
C LYS A 228 -5.84 -7.50 -17.19
N ILE A 229 -5.92 -6.27 -16.71
CA ILE A 229 -6.70 -5.96 -15.50
C ILE A 229 -8.18 -6.19 -15.75
N LYS A 230 -8.68 -5.85 -16.94
CA LYS A 230 -10.08 -6.08 -17.31
C LYS A 230 -10.47 -7.56 -17.24
N GLU A 231 -9.56 -8.46 -17.65
CA GLU A 231 -9.77 -9.93 -17.59
C GLU A 231 -9.82 -10.47 -16.15
N LEU A 232 -9.27 -9.71 -15.18
CA LEU A 232 -9.23 -10.12 -13.78
C LEU A 232 -10.41 -9.58 -12.96
N ILE A 233 -11.06 -8.52 -13.43
CA ILE A 233 -12.21 -7.90 -12.76
C ILE A 233 -13.52 -8.60 -13.17
N PHE A 234 -13.61 -9.07 -14.41
CA PHE A 234 -14.76 -9.75 -15.02
C PHE A 234 -14.44 -11.22 -15.28
#